data_1ee0c1789e611c75c82b4ec4abe2568d
#
_entry.id   1ee0c1789e611c75c82b4ec4abe2568d
#
_cell.length_a   1.000
_cell.length_b   1.000
_cell.length_c   1.000
_cell.angle_alpha   90.00
_cell.angle_beta   90.00
_cell.angle_gamma   90.00
#
_symmetry.space_group_name_H-M   'P 1'
#
loop_
_entity.id
_entity.type
_entity.pdbx_description
1 polymer ?
#
loop_
_entity_poly.entity_id
_entity_poly.type
_entity_poly.pdbx_seq_one_letter_code
_entity_poly.pdbx_strand_id
1 'polypeptide(L)'
;MARTGAGPQPSRRSSRGKREDILAVATTLFGRDGYEDSKWADVASAVGIGSTALYHYFESKLHCLYVIMAEALETYLRNFERITKESADYPSAIVGVLRHEYDLNEQEVLRNRLLIAEQALVGIHRTSPREEEARQLARSRTRELEFVWATFLARAMEQGVIPEADPRLLTRAVLGLHNSVWHWYRPGGTLPLDKVSDFYVPRCLAVLGLPPELAETTGAT
;
A
#
# COMPACT_ATOMS: atom_id res chain seq x y z
N MET A 1 -51.23 -4.03 30.63
CA MET A 1 -49.78 -4.16 30.79
C MET A 1 -49.15 -4.46 29.46
N ALA A 2 -48.65 -3.44 28.78
CA ALA A 2 -47.99 -3.58 27.48
C ALA A 2 -46.48 -3.46 27.70
N ARG A 3 -45.71 -4.53 27.34
CA ARG A 3 -44.24 -4.51 27.34
C ARG A 3 -43.79 -3.95 26.00
N THR A 4 -43.24 -2.76 26.00
CA THR A 4 -42.49 -2.16 24.90
C THR A 4 -41.14 -2.89 24.74
N GLY A 5 -41.01 -3.65 23.67
CA GLY A 5 -39.72 -4.27 23.29
C GLY A 5 -38.82 -3.22 22.66
N ALA A 6 -37.73 -2.86 23.33
CA ALA A 6 -36.64 -2.12 22.73
C ALA A 6 -35.95 -3.02 21.71
N GLY A 7 -35.93 -2.66 20.42
CA GLY A 7 -35.18 -3.33 19.40
C GLY A 7 -33.68 -3.21 19.66
N PRO A 8 -32.87 -4.21 19.22
CA PRO A 8 -31.45 -4.19 19.44
C PRO A 8 -30.78 -3.03 18.69
N GLN A 9 -30.10 -2.15 19.42
CA GLN A 9 -29.24 -1.13 18.83
C GLN A 9 -28.08 -1.80 18.08
N PRO A 10 -27.72 -1.37 16.85
CA PRO A 10 -26.57 -1.92 16.14
C PRO A 10 -25.30 -1.64 16.95
N SER A 11 -24.60 -2.70 17.34
CA SER A 11 -23.41 -2.61 18.18
C SER A 11 -22.27 -1.88 17.41
N ARG A 12 -21.45 -1.10 18.10
CA ARG A 12 -20.24 -0.43 17.56
C ARG A 12 -19.33 -1.38 16.77
N ARG A 13 -19.37 -2.66 17.06
CA ARG A 13 -18.61 -3.72 16.38
C ARG A 13 -19.10 -3.98 14.95
N SER A 14 -20.40 -3.81 14.68
CA SER A 14 -20.98 -3.99 13.35
C SER A 14 -20.62 -2.86 12.38
N SER A 15 -20.49 -1.62 12.86
CA SER A 15 -20.15 -0.46 12.03
C SER A 15 -18.69 -0.49 11.55
N ARG A 16 -17.75 -0.87 12.43
CA ARG A 16 -16.33 -0.98 12.08
C ARG A 16 -16.10 -2.12 11.08
N GLY A 17 -16.67 -3.29 11.31
CA GLY A 17 -16.57 -4.42 10.38
C GLY A 17 -17.16 -4.08 9.00
N LYS A 18 -18.29 -3.36 8.97
CA LYS A 18 -18.89 -2.95 7.69
C LYS A 18 -18.02 -1.96 6.92
N ARG A 19 -17.32 -1.04 7.59
CA ARG A 19 -16.35 -0.15 6.95
C ARG A 19 -15.18 -0.92 6.33
N GLU A 20 -14.68 -1.93 7.04
CA GLU A 20 -13.61 -2.82 6.55
C GLU A 20 -14.08 -3.63 5.34
N ASP A 21 -15.31 -4.17 5.36
CA ASP A 21 -15.91 -4.85 4.21
C ASP A 21 -16.00 -3.95 2.97
N ILE A 22 -16.41 -2.68 3.16
CA ILE A 22 -16.49 -1.70 2.06
C ILE A 22 -15.09 -1.45 1.47
N LEU A 23 -14.06 -1.25 2.29
CA LEU A 23 -12.70 -1.04 1.83
C LEU A 23 -12.16 -2.25 1.06
N ALA A 24 -12.41 -3.47 1.54
CA ALA A 24 -11.97 -4.69 0.88
C ALA A 24 -12.65 -4.86 -0.50
N VAL A 25 -13.97 -4.68 -0.57
CA VAL A 25 -14.72 -4.77 -1.83
C VAL A 25 -14.31 -3.66 -2.80
N ALA A 26 -14.18 -2.42 -2.30
CA ALA A 26 -13.74 -1.29 -3.13
C ALA A 26 -12.33 -1.53 -3.70
N THR A 27 -11.40 -2.03 -2.88
CA THR A 27 -10.03 -2.39 -3.33
C THR A 27 -10.09 -3.43 -4.44
N THR A 28 -10.94 -4.46 -4.31
CA THR A 28 -11.10 -5.50 -5.33
C THR A 28 -11.63 -4.93 -6.64
N LEU A 29 -12.74 -4.18 -6.60
CA LEU A 29 -13.37 -3.63 -7.79
C LEU A 29 -12.45 -2.59 -8.47
N PHE A 30 -11.91 -1.63 -7.70
CA PHE A 30 -11.04 -0.60 -8.25
C PHE A 30 -9.72 -1.18 -8.80
N GLY A 31 -9.15 -2.19 -8.13
CA GLY A 31 -7.89 -2.79 -8.53
C GLY A 31 -8.01 -3.74 -9.74
N ARG A 32 -9.17 -4.38 -9.93
CA ARG A 32 -9.43 -5.28 -11.07
C ARG A 32 -9.93 -4.53 -12.30
N ASP A 33 -10.96 -3.71 -12.11
CA ASP A 33 -11.72 -3.09 -13.19
C ASP A 33 -11.19 -1.69 -13.55
N GLY A 34 -10.35 -1.10 -12.69
CA GLY A 34 -9.89 0.28 -12.75
C GLY A 34 -10.75 1.22 -11.88
N TYR A 35 -10.11 2.23 -11.34
CA TYR A 35 -10.82 3.20 -10.48
C TYR A 35 -11.90 3.96 -11.27
N GLU A 36 -11.57 4.50 -12.45
CA GLU A 36 -12.52 5.31 -13.23
C GLU A 36 -13.73 4.49 -13.69
N ASP A 37 -13.51 3.26 -14.17
CA ASP A 37 -14.55 2.40 -14.74
C ASP A 37 -15.46 1.75 -13.69
N SER A 38 -15.03 1.66 -12.43
CA SER A 38 -15.82 1.10 -11.33
C SER A 38 -16.93 2.06 -10.89
N LYS A 39 -18.13 1.54 -10.62
CA LYS A 39 -19.25 2.34 -10.10
C LYS A 39 -19.34 2.23 -8.59
N TRP A 40 -19.58 3.36 -7.92
CA TRP A 40 -19.74 3.38 -6.46
C TRP A 40 -20.93 2.55 -5.98
N ALA A 41 -21.99 2.48 -6.81
CA ALA A 41 -23.17 1.64 -6.55
C ALA A 41 -22.84 0.14 -6.57
N ASP A 42 -21.86 -0.31 -7.37
CA ASP A 42 -21.46 -1.71 -7.43
C ASP A 42 -20.78 -2.15 -6.13
N VAL A 43 -20.02 -1.26 -5.50
CA VAL A 43 -19.46 -1.48 -4.15
C VAL A 43 -20.59 -1.66 -3.13
N ALA A 44 -21.60 -0.81 -3.13
CA ALA A 44 -22.74 -0.95 -2.22
C ALA A 44 -23.47 -2.29 -2.41
N SER A 45 -23.72 -2.67 -3.67
CA SER A 45 -24.36 -3.92 -4.03
C SER A 45 -23.55 -5.14 -3.56
N ALA A 46 -22.24 -5.14 -3.82
CA ALA A 46 -21.35 -6.24 -3.43
C ALA A 46 -21.19 -6.40 -1.91
N VAL A 47 -21.27 -5.30 -1.16
CA VAL A 47 -21.27 -5.33 0.32
C VAL A 47 -22.64 -5.67 0.90
N GLY A 48 -23.71 -5.66 0.07
CA GLY A 48 -25.09 -5.94 0.50
C GLY A 48 -25.70 -4.80 1.32
N ILE A 49 -25.43 -3.53 0.94
CA ILE A 49 -26.03 -2.33 1.55
C ILE A 49 -26.65 -1.43 0.50
N GLY A 50 -27.60 -0.58 0.89
CA GLY A 50 -28.12 0.44 -0.01
C GLY A 50 -27.09 1.53 -0.29
N SER A 51 -27.14 2.13 -1.50
CA SER A 51 -26.21 3.20 -1.90
C SER A 51 -26.22 4.38 -0.92
N THR A 52 -27.39 4.74 -0.34
CA THR A 52 -27.47 5.79 0.69
C THR A 52 -26.69 5.43 1.95
N ALA A 53 -26.71 4.16 2.38
CA ALA A 53 -25.98 3.71 3.54
C ALA A 53 -24.46 3.79 3.33
N LEU A 54 -23.97 3.59 2.10
CA LEU A 54 -22.56 3.69 1.74
C LEU A 54 -22.00 5.10 2.03
N TYR A 55 -22.79 6.16 1.77
CA TYR A 55 -22.38 7.54 2.02
C TYR A 55 -22.24 7.90 3.51
N HIS A 56 -22.78 7.10 4.43
CA HIS A 56 -22.51 7.26 5.87
C HIS A 56 -21.06 6.85 6.23
N TYR A 57 -20.44 5.93 5.47
CA TYR A 57 -19.06 5.48 5.70
C TYR A 57 -18.06 6.33 4.93
N PHE A 58 -18.33 6.56 3.65
CA PHE A 58 -17.46 7.32 2.75
C PHE A 58 -18.32 8.29 1.94
N GLU A 59 -18.03 9.59 2.03
CA GLU A 59 -18.82 10.62 1.35
C GLU A 59 -18.75 10.56 -0.17
N SER A 60 -17.72 9.86 -0.71
CA SER A 60 -17.58 9.61 -2.14
C SER A 60 -16.71 8.40 -2.41
N LYS A 61 -16.71 7.93 -3.66
CA LYS A 61 -15.79 6.94 -4.20
C LYS A 61 -14.33 7.38 -4.01
N LEU A 62 -14.06 8.68 -4.22
CA LEU A 62 -12.72 9.26 -4.10
C LEU A 62 -12.24 9.33 -2.64
N HIS A 63 -13.13 9.66 -1.70
CA HIS A 63 -12.82 9.59 -0.26
C HIS A 63 -12.39 8.17 0.13
N CYS A 64 -13.13 7.15 -0.33
CA CYS A 64 -12.77 5.75 -0.09
C CYS A 64 -11.40 5.39 -0.69
N LEU A 65 -11.10 5.84 -1.90
CA LEU A 65 -9.80 5.64 -2.55
C LEU A 65 -8.65 6.21 -1.71
N TYR A 66 -8.76 7.47 -1.25
CA TYR A 66 -7.70 8.06 -0.43
C TYR A 66 -7.48 7.33 0.89
N VAL A 67 -8.55 6.80 1.50
CA VAL A 67 -8.42 5.96 2.69
C VAL A 67 -7.69 4.65 2.38
N ILE A 68 -8.02 3.98 1.27
CA ILE A 68 -7.31 2.76 0.82
C ILE A 68 -5.82 3.06 0.62
N MET A 69 -5.48 4.17 -0.04
CA MET A 69 -4.10 4.57 -0.29
C MET A 69 -3.34 4.86 1.03
N ALA A 70 -3.97 5.58 1.96
CA ALA A 70 -3.36 5.89 3.25
C ALA A 70 -3.11 4.63 4.08
N GLU A 71 -4.06 3.69 4.13
CA GLU A 71 -3.94 2.42 4.85
C GLU A 71 -2.88 1.49 4.22
N ALA A 72 -2.74 1.50 2.87
CA ALA A 72 -1.68 0.77 2.18
C ALA A 72 -0.29 1.27 2.60
N LEU A 73 -0.08 2.59 2.54
CA LEU A 73 1.17 3.24 2.91
C LEU A 73 1.49 3.05 4.40
N GLU A 74 0.50 3.12 5.27
CA GLU A 74 0.68 2.87 6.70
C GLU A 74 1.11 1.42 6.97
N THR A 75 0.56 0.46 6.25
CA THR A 75 0.96 -0.95 6.35
C THR A 75 2.41 -1.13 5.88
N TYR A 76 2.78 -0.51 4.76
CA TYR A 76 4.16 -0.50 4.27
C TYR A 76 5.12 0.06 5.33
N LEU A 77 4.83 1.23 5.89
CA LEU A 77 5.68 1.89 6.89
C LEU A 77 5.88 1.01 8.14
N ARG A 78 4.83 0.35 8.62
CA ARG A 78 4.94 -0.60 9.75
C ARG A 78 5.84 -1.79 9.41
N ASN A 79 5.70 -2.35 8.21
CA ASN A 79 6.53 -3.47 7.76
C ASN A 79 7.99 -3.04 7.59
N PHE A 80 8.23 -1.87 6.99
CA PHE A 80 9.56 -1.30 6.86
C PHE A 80 10.24 -1.13 8.22
N GLU A 81 9.56 -0.52 9.20
CA GLU A 81 10.09 -0.33 10.55
C GLU A 81 10.40 -1.67 11.23
N ARG A 82 9.46 -2.62 11.17
CA ARG A 82 9.64 -3.95 11.74
C ARG A 82 10.84 -4.67 11.12
N ILE A 83 10.90 -4.77 9.80
CA ILE A 83 11.96 -5.50 9.10
C ILE A 83 13.32 -4.86 9.35
N THR A 84 13.42 -3.53 9.24
CA THR A 84 14.70 -2.84 9.47
C THR A 84 15.19 -2.93 10.90
N LYS A 85 14.29 -3.06 11.88
CA LYS A 85 14.62 -3.21 13.30
C LYS A 85 15.03 -4.65 13.65
N GLU A 86 14.42 -5.65 13.01
CA GLU A 86 14.65 -7.07 13.27
C GLU A 86 15.85 -7.63 12.50
N SER A 87 16.31 -6.96 11.44
CA SER A 87 17.43 -7.40 10.61
C SER A 87 18.77 -7.19 11.31
N ALA A 88 19.72 -8.10 11.07
CA ALA A 88 21.06 -8.07 11.68
C ALA A 88 21.94 -6.94 11.14
N ASP A 89 21.77 -6.56 9.87
CA ASP A 89 22.57 -5.56 9.17
C ASP A 89 21.76 -4.86 8.07
N TYR A 90 22.35 -3.81 7.47
CA TYR A 90 21.71 -3.04 6.40
C TYR A 90 21.42 -3.86 5.13
N PRO A 91 22.35 -4.69 4.60
CA PRO A 91 22.07 -5.52 3.45
C PRO A 91 20.86 -6.44 3.66
N SER A 92 20.82 -7.16 4.78
CA SER A 92 19.69 -8.04 5.14
C SER A 92 18.38 -7.28 5.28
N ALA A 93 18.41 -6.07 5.87
CA ALA A 93 17.23 -5.22 5.99
C ALA A 93 16.72 -4.77 4.61
N ILE A 94 17.61 -4.34 3.72
CA ILE A 94 17.25 -3.92 2.35
C ILE A 94 16.61 -5.07 1.59
N VAL A 95 17.26 -6.25 1.59
CA VAL A 95 16.72 -7.45 0.93
C VAL A 95 15.36 -7.82 1.53
N GLY A 96 15.26 -7.82 2.86
CA GLY A 96 14.03 -8.16 3.58
C GLY A 96 12.87 -7.24 3.20
N VAL A 97 13.07 -5.92 3.18
CA VAL A 97 12.04 -4.95 2.78
C VAL A 97 11.64 -5.15 1.32
N LEU A 98 12.62 -5.25 0.40
CA LEU A 98 12.33 -5.41 -1.03
C LEU A 98 11.59 -6.71 -1.34
N ARG A 99 11.96 -7.84 -0.69
CA ARG A 99 11.26 -9.12 -0.88
C ARG A 99 9.87 -9.13 -0.28
N HIS A 100 9.70 -8.55 0.91
CA HIS A 100 8.41 -8.51 1.59
C HIS A 100 7.31 -7.87 0.73
N GLU A 101 7.65 -6.86 -0.06
CA GLU A 101 6.71 -6.19 -0.97
C GLU A 101 6.31 -7.04 -2.19
N TYR A 102 6.92 -8.21 -2.38
CA TYR A 102 6.50 -9.21 -3.37
C TYR A 102 5.93 -10.49 -2.74
N ASP A 103 5.90 -10.59 -1.40
CA ASP A 103 5.24 -11.67 -0.67
C ASP A 103 3.84 -11.22 -0.23
N LEU A 104 2.97 -11.00 -1.21
CA LEU A 104 1.66 -10.38 -1.03
C LEU A 104 0.54 -11.30 -1.49
N ASN A 105 -0.58 -11.29 -0.77
CA ASN A 105 -1.81 -11.89 -1.23
C ASN A 105 -2.49 -11.04 -2.32
N GLU A 106 -3.51 -11.60 -2.98
CA GLU A 106 -4.21 -10.93 -4.09
C GLU A 106 -4.75 -9.54 -3.71
N GLN A 107 -5.34 -9.41 -2.52
CA GLN A 107 -5.92 -8.15 -2.04
C GLN A 107 -4.85 -7.06 -1.85
N GLU A 108 -3.69 -7.44 -1.35
CA GLU A 108 -2.55 -6.53 -1.18
C GLU A 108 -1.96 -6.11 -2.52
N VAL A 109 -1.84 -7.04 -3.46
CA VAL A 109 -1.44 -6.73 -4.84
C VAL A 109 -2.37 -5.73 -5.49
N LEU A 110 -3.69 -5.93 -5.40
CA LEU A 110 -4.69 -5.00 -5.94
C LEU A 110 -4.59 -3.62 -5.28
N ARG A 111 -4.31 -3.58 -3.98
CA ARG A 111 -4.11 -2.33 -3.23
C ARG A 111 -2.86 -1.57 -3.68
N ASN A 112 -1.73 -2.27 -3.87
CA ASN A 112 -0.49 -1.65 -4.36
C ASN A 112 -0.65 -1.15 -5.80
N ARG A 113 -1.30 -1.92 -6.66
CA ARG A 113 -1.63 -1.48 -8.02
C ARG A 113 -2.46 -0.20 -8.02
N LEU A 114 -3.50 -0.16 -7.18
CA LEU A 114 -4.37 1.00 -7.05
C LEU A 114 -3.60 2.22 -6.55
N LEU A 115 -2.75 2.04 -5.52
CA LEU A 115 -1.88 3.09 -4.97
C LEU A 115 -1.01 3.72 -6.06
N ILE A 116 -0.37 2.90 -6.89
CA ILE A 116 0.55 3.37 -7.93
C ILE A 116 -0.20 3.98 -9.13
N ALA A 117 -1.30 3.35 -9.56
CA ALA A 117 -2.09 3.86 -10.68
C ALA A 117 -2.69 5.25 -10.39
N GLU A 118 -3.17 5.46 -9.18
CA GLU A 118 -3.96 6.65 -8.82
C GLU A 118 -3.16 7.69 -8.00
N GLN A 119 -1.84 7.53 -7.88
CA GLN A 119 -1.01 8.44 -7.06
C GLN A 119 -1.10 9.91 -7.51
N ALA A 120 -1.36 10.19 -8.79
CA ALA A 120 -1.52 11.54 -9.29
C ALA A 120 -2.69 12.30 -8.63
N LEU A 121 -3.76 11.60 -8.25
CA LEU A 121 -4.94 12.18 -7.61
C LEU A 121 -4.63 12.80 -6.23
N VAL A 122 -3.58 12.32 -5.56
CA VAL A 122 -3.13 12.88 -4.27
C VAL A 122 -2.57 14.31 -4.41
N GLY A 123 -2.16 14.70 -5.62
CA GLY A 123 -1.70 16.05 -5.94
C GLY A 123 -2.81 17.10 -6.05
N ILE A 124 -4.06 16.68 -6.25
CA ILE A 124 -5.18 17.57 -6.58
C ILE A 124 -5.98 17.91 -5.32
N HIS A 125 -5.99 19.20 -4.93
CA HIS A 125 -6.76 19.69 -3.77
C HIS A 125 -8.26 19.41 -3.91
N ARG A 126 -8.93 19.13 -2.79
CA ARG A 126 -10.38 18.84 -2.72
C ARG A 126 -11.12 19.90 -1.94
N THR A 127 -12.35 20.15 -2.36
CA THR A 127 -13.23 21.15 -1.71
C THR A 127 -13.95 20.58 -0.50
N SER A 128 -14.26 19.27 -0.51
CA SER A 128 -14.86 18.61 0.64
C SER A 128 -13.83 18.43 1.77
N PRO A 129 -14.13 18.81 3.02
CA PRO A 129 -13.22 18.67 4.15
C PRO A 129 -12.79 17.22 4.42
N ARG A 130 -13.71 16.26 4.33
CA ARG A 130 -13.39 14.84 4.59
C ARG A 130 -12.55 14.22 3.49
N GLU A 131 -12.81 14.54 2.22
CA GLU A 131 -11.95 14.12 1.10
C GLU A 131 -10.56 14.74 1.22
N GLU A 132 -10.49 16.02 1.56
CA GLU A 132 -9.22 16.72 1.69
C GLU A 132 -8.40 16.18 2.86
N GLU A 133 -9.00 15.87 4.00
CA GLU A 133 -8.34 15.23 5.14
C GLU A 133 -7.76 13.86 4.75
N ALA A 134 -8.56 13.00 4.09
CA ALA A 134 -8.11 11.70 3.64
C ALA A 134 -6.98 11.80 2.59
N ARG A 135 -7.10 12.76 1.65
CA ARG A 135 -6.06 13.08 0.66
C ARG A 135 -4.76 13.53 1.32
N GLN A 136 -4.85 14.44 2.30
CA GLN A 136 -3.67 14.94 3.03
C GLN A 136 -3.00 13.82 3.82
N LEU A 137 -3.77 12.90 4.40
CA LEU A 137 -3.23 11.74 5.08
C LEU A 137 -2.45 10.84 4.09
N ALA A 138 -3.03 10.50 2.94
CA ALA A 138 -2.34 9.70 1.92
C ALA A 138 -1.05 10.39 1.45
N ARG A 139 -1.11 11.71 1.20
CA ARG A 139 0.06 12.51 0.80
C ARG A 139 1.15 12.56 1.88
N SER A 140 0.75 12.68 3.14
CA SER A 140 1.69 12.70 4.26
C SER A 140 2.39 11.36 4.41
N ARG A 141 1.67 10.23 4.26
CA ARG A 141 2.25 8.88 4.28
C ARG A 141 3.21 8.62 3.13
N THR A 142 2.92 9.12 1.92
CA THR A 142 3.86 9.05 0.80
C THR A 142 5.18 9.76 1.10
N ARG A 143 5.09 10.97 1.66
CA ARG A 143 6.30 11.73 2.06
C ARG A 143 7.08 11.04 3.19
N GLU A 144 6.38 10.47 4.14
CA GLU A 144 6.96 9.70 5.24
C GLU A 144 7.72 8.48 4.72
N LEU A 145 7.15 7.76 3.75
CA LEU A 145 7.81 6.63 3.10
C LEU A 145 9.11 7.06 2.40
N GLU A 146 9.08 8.13 1.59
CA GLU A 146 10.28 8.67 0.97
C GLU A 146 11.33 9.09 2.02
N PHE A 147 10.89 9.69 3.12
CA PHE A 147 11.77 10.16 4.20
C PHE A 147 12.43 9.02 4.97
N VAL A 148 11.69 7.97 5.34
CA VAL A 148 12.27 6.83 6.08
C VAL A 148 13.28 6.07 5.23
N TRP A 149 13.00 5.88 3.94
CA TRP A 149 13.94 5.29 3.00
C TRP A 149 15.20 6.14 2.84
N ALA A 150 15.06 7.43 2.57
CA ALA A 150 16.21 8.33 2.39
C ALA A 150 17.07 8.39 3.65
N THR A 151 16.47 8.43 4.84
CA THR A 151 17.19 8.41 6.12
C THR A 151 17.91 7.08 6.34
N PHE A 152 17.27 5.97 6.02
CA PHE A 152 17.85 4.64 6.14
C PHE A 152 19.06 4.46 5.21
N LEU A 153 18.91 4.86 3.94
CA LEU A 153 20.01 4.81 2.96
C LEU A 153 21.17 5.75 3.33
N ALA A 154 20.88 6.97 3.82
CA ALA A 154 21.93 7.87 4.29
C ALA A 154 22.79 7.25 5.40
N ARG A 155 22.16 6.59 6.37
CA ARG A 155 22.88 5.86 7.42
C ARG A 155 23.68 4.68 6.90
N ALA A 156 23.18 3.96 5.89
CA ALA A 156 23.93 2.88 5.25
C ALA A 156 25.17 3.42 4.49
N MET A 157 25.09 4.61 3.90
CA MET A 157 26.23 5.33 3.30
C MET A 157 27.25 5.75 4.36
N GLU A 158 26.81 6.34 5.47
CA GLU A 158 27.67 6.74 6.59
C GLU A 158 28.47 5.55 7.17
N GLN A 159 27.92 4.35 7.10
CA GLN A 159 28.59 3.10 7.53
C GLN A 159 29.39 2.42 6.42
N GLY A 160 29.47 3.01 5.24
CA GLY A 160 30.19 2.45 4.11
C GLY A 160 29.57 1.17 3.50
N VAL A 161 28.30 0.89 3.81
CA VAL A 161 27.58 -0.31 3.29
C VAL A 161 27.18 -0.12 1.83
N ILE A 162 26.80 1.09 1.44
CA ILE A 162 26.48 1.47 0.07
C ILE A 162 27.31 2.70 -0.35
N PRO A 163 27.60 2.87 -1.64
CA PRO A 163 28.34 4.03 -2.14
C PRO A 163 27.63 5.36 -1.79
N GLU A 164 28.43 6.41 -1.59
CA GLU A 164 27.92 7.76 -1.36
C GLU A 164 27.13 8.28 -2.58
N ALA A 165 25.94 8.80 -2.34
CA ALA A 165 25.03 9.36 -3.34
C ALA A 165 24.05 10.34 -2.67
N ASP A 166 23.22 11.04 -3.46
CA ASP A 166 22.05 11.74 -2.91
C ASP A 166 21.01 10.71 -2.44
N PRO A 167 20.73 10.61 -1.13
CA PRO A 167 19.85 9.56 -0.60
C PRO A 167 18.39 9.71 -1.08
N ARG A 168 17.94 10.93 -1.42
CA ARG A 168 16.58 11.17 -1.93
C ARG A 168 16.45 10.71 -3.39
N LEU A 169 17.46 11.00 -4.21
CA LEU A 169 17.48 10.55 -5.60
C LEU A 169 17.61 9.03 -5.67
N LEU A 170 18.48 8.45 -4.83
CA LEU A 170 18.65 7.00 -4.76
C LEU A 170 17.36 6.30 -4.28
N THR A 171 16.66 6.84 -3.29
CA THR A 171 15.34 6.36 -2.87
C THR A 171 14.35 6.36 -4.02
N ARG A 172 14.26 7.44 -4.80
CA ARG A 172 13.35 7.50 -5.96
C ARG A 172 13.73 6.53 -7.05
N ALA A 173 15.02 6.30 -7.28
CA ALA A 173 15.49 5.34 -8.26
C ALA A 173 15.12 3.91 -7.88
N VAL A 174 15.38 3.49 -6.64
CA VAL A 174 15.08 2.13 -6.20
C VAL A 174 13.57 1.89 -6.08
N LEU A 175 12.83 2.83 -5.49
CA LEU A 175 11.37 2.71 -5.39
C LEU A 175 10.69 2.81 -6.77
N GLY A 176 11.21 3.64 -7.67
CA GLY A 176 10.71 3.73 -9.04
C GLY A 176 10.84 2.40 -9.79
N LEU A 177 12.01 1.74 -9.70
CA LEU A 177 12.22 0.42 -10.27
C LEU A 177 11.30 -0.62 -9.61
N HIS A 178 11.31 -0.68 -8.28
CA HIS A 178 10.52 -1.63 -7.50
C HIS A 178 9.01 -1.50 -7.79
N ASN A 179 8.48 -0.29 -7.76
CA ASN A 179 7.05 -0.01 -7.95
C ASN A 179 6.59 -0.15 -9.42
N SER A 180 7.52 -0.18 -10.38
CA SER A 180 7.17 -0.34 -11.80
C SER A 180 6.36 -1.62 -12.08
N VAL A 181 6.52 -2.63 -11.24
CA VAL A 181 5.79 -3.91 -11.30
C VAL A 181 4.28 -3.70 -11.20
N TRP A 182 3.83 -2.80 -10.34
CA TRP A 182 2.41 -2.60 -10.06
C TRP A 182 1.62 -1.99 -11.22
N HIS A 183 2.28 -1.42 -12.22
CA HIS A 183 1.63 -0.96 -13.44
C HIS A 183 1.15 -2.11 -14.35
N TRP A 184 1.89 -3.20 -14.40
CA TRP A 184 1.64 -4.29 -15.35
C TRP A 184 1.27 -5.63 -14.70
N TYR A 185 1.72 -5.93 -13.49
CA TYR A 185 1.46 -7.20 -12.83
C TYR A 185 -0.04 -7.41 -12.61
N ARG A 186 -0.52 -8.63 -12.87
CA ARG A 186 -1.92 -9.03 -12.67
C ARG A 186 -1.97 -10.31 -11.84
N PRO A 187 -2.71 -10.34 -10.70
CA PRO A 187 -2.94 -11.56 -9.93
C PRO A 187 -3.57 -12.65 -10.81
N GLY A 188 -3.12 -13.89 -10.60
CA GLY A 188 -3.62 -15.02 -11.41
C GLY A 188 -3.09 -15.10 -12.85
N GLY A 189 -2.14 -14.25 -13.24
CA GLY A 189 -1.42 -14.33 -14.50
C GLY A 189 -0.43 -15.51 -14.54
N THR A 190 0.22 -15.69 -15.69
CA THR A 190 1.18 -16.78 -15.92
C THR A 190 2.50 -16.62 -15.17
N LEU A 191 2.84 -15.39 -14.75
CA LEU A 191 4.08 -15.10 -14.04
C LEU A 191 3.78 -14.96 -12.54
N PRO A 192 4.24 -15.89 -11.69
CA PRO A 192 4.04 -15.80 -10.24
C PRO A 192 4.91 -14.69 -9.61
N LEU A 193 4.46 -14.15 -8.48
CA LEU A 193 5.06 -12.97 -7.86
C LEU A 193 6.48 -13.24 -7.29
N ASP A 194 6.75 -14.48 -6.88
CA ASP A 194 8.09 -14.91 -6.47
C ASP A 194 9.11 -14.78 -7.61
N LYS A 195 8.73 -15.13 -8.85
CA LYS A 195 9.58 -14.95 -10.03
C LYS A 195 9.82 -13.48 -10.37
N VAL A 196 8.83 -12.63 -10.11
CA VAL A 196 9.00 -11.17 -10.21
C VAL A 196 9.98 -10.68 -9.16
N SER A 197 9.85 -11.13 -7.92
CA SER A 197 10.78 -10.85 -6.83
C SER A 197 12.21 -11.25 -7.17
N ASP A 198 12.42 -12.49 -7.63
CA ASP A 198 13.73 -13.02 -8.03
C ASP A 198 14.37 -12.21 -9.17
N PHE A 199 13.57 -11.60 -10.02
CA PHE A 199 14.07 -10.72 -11.07
C PHE A 199 14.36 -9.29 -10.60
N TYR A 200 13.44 -8.67 -9.82
CA TYR A 200 13.54 -7.26 -9.48
C TYR A 200 14.44 -6.98 -8.28
N VAL A 201 14.45 -7.82 -7.26
CA VAL A 201 15.24 -7.58 -6.03
C VAL A 201 16.74 -7.47 -6.31
N PRO A 202 17.38 -8.39 -7.06
CA PRO A 202 18.80 -8.23 -7.40
C PRO A 202 19.11 -6.95 -8.18
N ARG A 203 18.18 -6.47 -9.00
CA ARG A 203 18.33 -5.22 -9.77
C ARG A 203 18.19 -3.98 -8.91
N CYS A 204 17.28 -4.01 -7.92
CA CYS A 204 17.20 -2.97 -6.90
C CYS A 204 18.47 -2.88 -6.08
N LEU A 205 19.08 -4.03 -5.72
CA LEU A 205 20.38 -4.08 -5.03
C LEU A 205 21.48 -3.46 -5.88
N ALA A 206 21.54 -3.78 -7.18
CA ALA A 206 22.50 -3.19 -8.10
C ALA A 206 22.36 -1.66 -8.21
N VAL A 207 21.13 -1.14 -8.22
CA VAL A 207 20.86 0.32 -8.17
C VAL A 207 21.43 0.94 -6.88
N LEU A 208 21.39 0.21 -5.77
CA LEU A 208 21.95 0.63 -4.49
C LEU A 208 23.47 0.44 -4.38
N GLY A 209 24.12 -0.14 -5.40
CA GLY A 209 25.55 -0.48 -5.36
C GLY A 209 25.87 -1.71 -4.51
N LEU A 210 24.88 -2.53 -4.21
CA LEU A 210 25.03 -3.79 -3.48
C LEU A 210 25.16 -4.99 -4.43
N PRO A 211 25.92 -6.05 -4.03
CA PRO A 211 26.00 -7.28 -4.79
C PRO A 211 24.62 -7.92 -5.00
N PRO A 212 24.21 -8.22 -6.24
CA PRO A 212 22.91 -8.85 -6.52
C PRO A 212 22.72 -10.21 -5.84
N GLU A 213 23.81 -10.92 -5.56
CA GLU A 213 23.86 -12.24 -4.94
C GLU A 213 23.33 -12.25 -3.50
N LEU A 214 23.31 -11.09 -2.83
CA LEU A 214 22.67 -10.94 -1.52
C LEU A 214 21.17 -11.29 -1.53
N ALA A 215 20.53 -11.19 -2.69
CA ALA A 215 19.17 -11.63 -2.85
C ALA A 215 18.99 -13.14 -2.62
N GLU A 216 20.00 -13.96 -2.89
CA GLU A 216 19.91 -15.42 -2.78
C GLU A 216 20.10 -15.91 -1.33
N THR A 217 20.81 -15.15 -0.51
CA THR A 217 21.22 -15.57 0.85
C THR A 217 20.11 -15.49 1.89
N THR A 218 19.04 -14.75 1.64
CA THR A 218 17.97 -14.45 2.62
C THR A 218 16.75 -15.40 2.51
N GLY A 219 16.78 -16.40 1.63
CA GLY A 219 15.69 -17.37 1.40
C GLY A 219 15.83 -18.72 2.08
N ALA A 220 16.81 -18.91 2.96
CA ALA A 220 17.12 -20.20 3.58
C ALA A 220 17.02 -20.14 5.13
N THR A 221 15.81 -19.79 5.65
CA THR A 221 15.51 -20.03 7.07
C THR A 221 14.04 -20.34 7.26
#